data_29e3ed26ffcf738c31e1f35d426ae94b
#
_entry.id   29e3ed26ffcf738c31e1f35d426ae94b
#
_cell.length_a   1.000
_cell.length_b   1.000
_cell.length_c   1.000
_cell.angle_alpha   90.00
_cell.angle_beta   90.00
_cell.angle_gamma   90.00
#
_symmetry.space_group_name_H-M   'P 1'
#
loop_
_entity.id
_entity.type
_entity.pdbx_description
1 polymer ?
#
loop_
_entity_poly.entity_id
_entity_poly.type
_entity_poly.pdbx_seq_one_letter_code
_entity_poly.pdbx_strand_id
1 'polypeptide(L)'
;DVAPSRGLGDVYKRQIMKKVAIIMGSDSDFPVVSKAVSKLKEFGVEYEVHVMSAHRTPDAAIKFSAEAKKNGFGVIIAAAGMAAHLAGVLAAKTTLPVIGIPCKSAQLDGMDALLATVMMPTGIPVATVAVDGAANAAILAVEMLALSDDSLAEKLENMKADMEKGVAEKDKAMQAKVAEL
;
A
#
# COMPACT_ATOMS: atom_id res chain seq x y z
N ASP A 1 43.79 -23.69 18.12
CA ASP A 1 42.41 -23.28 18.39
C ASP A 1 42.13 -21.93 17.75
N VAL A 2 41.58 -21.99 16.56
CA VAL A 2 41.08 -20.79 15.88
C VAL A 2 39.56 -20.73 16.12
N ALA A 3 39.13 -19.76 16.92
CA ALA A 3 37.74 -19.51 17.17
C ALA A 3 37.01 -19.18 15.85
N PRO A 4 35.80 -19.74 15.59
CA PRO A 4 35.07 -19.46 14.36
C PRO A 4 34.65 -17.99 14.35
N SER A 5 34.92 -17.31 13.25
CA SER A 5 34.53 -15.91 13.00
C SER A 5 33.00 -15.78 13.02
N ARG A 6 32.44 -15.53 14.21
CA ARG A 6 31.06 -15.02 14.35
C ARG A 6 31.11 -13.54 13.94
N GLY A 7 30.46 -13.15 12.88
CA GLY A 7 30.11 -11.74 12.78
C GLY A 7 30.06 -11.07 11.43
N LEU A 8 30.50 -11.63 10.31
CA LEU A 8 30.37 -10.99 9.01
C LEU A 8 29.06 -11.34 8.27
N GLY A 9 28.44 -12.49 8.59
CA GLY A 9 27.18 -12.92 8.00
C GLY A 9 25.95 -12.19 8.56
N ASP A 10 25.99 -11.81 9.85
CA ASP A 10 24.83 -11.14 10.49
C ASP A 10 24.77 -9.63 10.24
N VAL A 11 25.89 -9.00 9.89
CA VAL A 11 25.94 -7.58 9.56
C VAL A 11 25.36 -7.32 8.17
N TYR A 12 25.46 -8.26 7.23
CA TYR A 12 24.86 -8.14 5.90
C TYR A 12 23.37 -8.50 5.84
N LYS A 13 22.80 -9.15 6.86
CA LYS A 13 21.39 -9.54 6.94
C LYS A 13 20.46 -8.52 7.59
N ARG A 14 20.94 -7.40 8.08
CA ARG A 14 20.07 -6.26 8.37
C ARG A 14 19.78 -5.50 7.08
N GLN A 15 19.07 -6.13 6.20
CA GLN A 15 18.40 -5.43 5.12
C GLN A 15 17.43 -4.47 5.82
N ILE A 16 17.74 -3.17 5.78
CA ILE A 16 16.91 -2.13 6.40
C ILE A 16 15.54 -2.26 5.76
N MET A 17 14.55 -2.70 6.55
CA MET A 17 13.17 -2.81 6.09
C MET A 17 12.75 -1.46 5.52
N LYS A 18 12.33 -1.45 4.26
CA LYS A 18 11.92 -0.21 3.60
C LYS A 18 10.54 0.19 4.09
N LYS A 19 10.38 1.46 4.41
CA LYS A 19 9.09 2.02 4.84
C LYS A 19 8.17 2.34 3.66
N VAL A 20 6.88 2.50 3.95
CA VAL A 20 5.84 2.88 2.99
C VAL A 20 5.46 4.33 3.19
N ALA A 21 5.42 5.11 2.10
CA ALA A 21 4.84 6.45 2.11
C ALA A 21 3.34 6.36 1.79
N ILE A 22 2.52 7.06 2.54
CA ILE A 22 1.09 7.23 2.24
C ILE A 22 0.83 8.72 2.03
N ILE A 23 0.48 9.09 0.81
CA ILE A 23 0.21 10.47 0.42
C ILE A 23 -1.28 10.60 0.10
N MET A 24 -1.96 11.56 0.71
CA MET A 24 -3.36 11.86 0.41
C MET A 24 -3.51 13.29 -0.10
N GLY A 25 -4.39 13.49 -1.08
CA GLY A 25 -4.63 14.79 -1.71
C GLY A 25 -5.33 15.81 -0.82
N SER A 26 -6.06 15.32 0.18
CA SER A 26 -6.79 16.08 1.18
C SER A 26 -6.86 15.31 2.50
N ASP A 27 -6.97 16.02 3.62
CA ASP A 27 -7.24 15.43 4.93
C ASP A 27 -8.61 14.74 5.01
N SER A 28 -9.55 15.12 4.15
CA SER A 28 -10.84 14.45 3.98
C SER A 28 -10.71 12.97 3.53
N ASP A 29 -9.58 12.58 2.95
CA ASP A 29 -9.31 11.20 2.53
C ASP A 29 -8.83 10.30 3.69
N PHE A 30 -8.56 10.88 4.86
CA PHE A 30 -8.02 10.16 6.01
C PHE A 30 -8.90 8.99 6.49
N PRO A 31 -10.24 9.05 6.51
CA PRO A 31 -11.08 7.89 6.85
C PRO A 31 -10.84 6.66 5.96
N VAL A 32 -10.51 6.87 4.68
CA VAL A 32 -10.11 5.81 3.74
C VAL A 32 -8.69 5.36 4.05
N VAL A 33 -7.76 6.29 4.12
CA VAL A 33 -6.32 6.05 4.30
C VAL A 33 -6.01 5.37 5.64
N SER A 34 -6.78 5.64 6.70
CA SER A 34 -6.62 5.00 8.01
C SER A 34 -6.65 3.48 7.97
N LYS A 35 -7.38 2.89 7.01
CA LYS A 35 -7.43 1.43 6.80
C LYS A 35 -6.08 0.89 6.30
N ALA A 36 -5.38 1.65 5.45
CA ALA A 36 -4.02 1.29 5.03
C ALA A 36 -3.04 1.38 6.20
N VAL A 37 -3.12 2.43 7.00
CA VAL A 37 -2.32 2.60 8.22
C VAL A 37 -2.49 1.42 9.16
N SER A 38 -3.75 1.01 9.43
CA SER A 38 -4.05 -0.14 10.28
C SER A 38 -3.42 -1.43 9.77
N LYS A 39 -3.49 -1.67 8.45
CA LYS A 39 -2.87 -2.87 7.84
C LYS A 39 -1.35 -2.85 7.90
N LEU A 40 -0.71 -1.72 7.61
CA LEU A 40 0.75 -1.63 7.73
C LEU A 40 1.23 -1.86 9.17
N LYS A 41 0.49 -1.37 10.18
CA LYS A 41 0.76 -1.67 11.61
C LYS A 41 0.64 -3.16 11.90
N GLU A 42 -0.40 -3.83 11.41
CA GLU A 42 -0.63 -5.26 11.58
C GLU A 42 0.55 -6.09 11.04
N PHE A 43 1.10 -5.71 9.90
CA PHE A 43 2.29 -6.34 9.31
C PHE A 43 3.62 -5.90 9.96
N GLY A 44 3.62 -4.85 10.78
CA GLY A 44 4.82 -4.30 11.41
C GLY A 44 5.71 -3.53 10.42
N VAL A 45 5.13 -2.97 9.36
CA VAL A 45 5.83 -2.15 8.36
C VAL A 45 5.83 -0.70 8.80
N GLU A 46 7.00 -0.06 8.78
CA GLU A 46 7.12 1.39 9.02
C GLU A 46 6.46 2.19 7.91
N TYR A 47 5.83 3.30 8.27
CA TYR A 47 5.16 4.18 7.31
C TYR A 47 5.22 5.64 7.73
N GLU A 48 5.04 6.53 6.75
CA GLU A 48 4.78 7.96 6.96
C GLU A 48 3.52 8.37 6.20
N VAL A 49 2.74 9.27 6.79
CA VAL A 49 1.50 9.78 6.18
C VAL A 49 1.60 11.28 5.98
N HIS A 50 1.32 11.75 4.78
CA HIS A 50 1.39 13.17 4.43
C HIS A 50 0.17 13.62 3.61
N VAL A 51 -0.21 14.87 3.76
CA VAL A 51 -1.17 15.56 2.89
C VAL A 51 -0.41 16.39 1.88
N MET A 52 -0.53 16.03 0.60
CA MET A 52 0.08 16.76 -0.53
C MET A 52 -0.87 16.71 -1.72
N SER A 53 -1.19 17.87 -2.27
CA SER A 53 -2.08 17.95 -3.43
C SER A 53 -1.29 18.12 -4.73
N ALA A 54 -1.58 17.28 -5.72
CA ALA A 54 -0.99 17.44 -7.05
C ALA A 54 -1.32 18.80 -7.70
N HIS A 55 -2.46 19.40 -7.33
CA HIS A 55 -2.93 20.66 -7.91
C HIS A 55 -2.59 21.88 -7.06
N ARG A 56 -2.61 21.74 -5.72
CA ARG A 56 -2.43 22.87 -4.80
C ARG A 56 -1.01 23.00 -4.25
N THR A 57 -0.27 21.88 -4.16
CA THR A 57 1.11 21.82 -3.69
C THR A 57 1.98 20.92 -4.59
N PRO A 58 2.01 21.17 -5.93
CA PRO A 58 2.67 20.29 -6.89
C PRO A 58 4.17 20.13 -6.59
N ASP A 59 4.86 21.21 -6.24
CA ASP A 59 6.31 21.18 -5.98
C ASP A 59 6.65 20.28 -4.76
N ALA A 60 5.84 20.32 -3.71
CA ALA A 60 6.02 19.47 -2.53
C ALA A 60 5.84 18.00 -2.89
N ALA A 61 4.80 17.64 -3.66
CA ALA A 61 4.53 16.29 -4.11
C ALA A 61 5.66 15.75 -5.02
N ILE A 62 6.10 16.56 -5.98
CA ILE A 62 7.18 16.21 -6.90
C ILE A 62 8.49 16.00 -6.14
N LYS A 63 8.86 16.92 -5.24
CA LYS A 63 10.08 16.83 -4.44
C LYS A 63 10.06 15.59 -3.55
N PHE A 64 8.96 15.34 -2.84
CA PHE A 64 8.81 14.16 -2.01
C PHE A 64 9.05 12.88 -2.81
N SER A 65 8.39 12.74 -3.96
CA SER A 65 8.50 11.56 -4.81
C SER A 65 9.91 11.34 -5.35
N ALA A 66 10.57 12.40 -5.80
CA ALA A 66 11.95 12.34 -6.30
C ALA A 66 12.95 11.90 -5.23
N GLU A 67 12.73 12.28 -3.98
CA GLU A 67 13.62 11.98 -2.85
C GLU A 67 13.23 10.69 -2.09
N ALA A 68 12.05 10.12 -2.34
CA ALA A 68 11.48 9.02 -1.56
C ALA A 68 12.42 7.81 -1.46
N LYS A 69 13.00 7.37 -2.57
CA LYS A 69 13.95 6.24 -2.59
C LYS A 69 15.18 6.50 -1.70
N LYS A 70 15.74 7.71 -1.76
CA LYS A 70 16.89 8.12 -0.94
C LYS A 70 16.52 8.18 0.54
N ASN A 71 15.27 8.51 0.85
CA ASN A 71 14.76 8.62 2.22
C ASN A 71 14.29 7.26 2.80
N GLY A 72 14.60 6.13 2.13
CA GLY A 72 14.34 4.79 2.66
C GLY A 72 12.95 4.23 2.37
N PHE A 73 12.15 4.89 1.54
CA PHE A 73 10.87 4.33 1.11
C PHE A 73 11.07 3.24 0.05
N GLY A 74 10.21 2.22 0.11
CA GLY A 74 10.16 1.14 -0.88
C GLY A 74 8.95 1.20 -1.79
N VAL A 75 7.84 1.77 -1.28
CA VAL A 75 6.56 1.89 -2.00
C VAL A 75 5.90 3.21 -1.61
N ILE A 76 5.18 3.81 -2.55
CA ILE A 76 4.33 4.98 -2.31
C ILE A 76 2.87 4.59 -2.54
N ILE A 77 2.01 4.84 -1.58
CA ILE A 77 0.56 4.74 -1.71
C ILE A 77 0.01 6.16 -1.85
N ALA A 78 -0.80 6.42 -2.87
CA ALA A 78 -1.38 7.73 -3.14
C ALA A 78 -2.91 7.64 -3.18
N ALA A 79 -3.59 8.41 -2.34
CA ALA A 79 -5.04 8.48 -2.26
C ALA A 79 -5.56 9.83 -2.76
N ALA A 80 -6.52 9.82 -3.67
CA ALA A 80 -7.15 11.03 -4.18
C ALA A 80 -8.55 10.74 -4.74
N GLY A 81 -9.45 11.71 -4.59
CA GLY A 81 -10.78 11.69 -5.18
C GLY A 81 -10.93 12.64 -6.37
N MET A 82 -12.05 12.60 -7.06
CA MET A 82 -12.40 13.44 -8.20
C MET A 82 -11.33 13.38 -9.31
N ALA A 83 -10.69 14.50 -9.64
CA ALA A 83 -9.54 14.58 -10.54
C ALA A 83 -8.29 13.99 -9.85
N ALA A 84 -8.24 12.68 -9.68
CA ALA A 84 -7.27 11.95 -8.89
C ALA A 84 -5.91 11.80 -9.60
N HIS A 85 -5.26 12.92 -9.88
CA HIS A 85 -3.98 12.96 -10.61
C HIS A 85 -2.76 12.67 -9.72
N LEU A 86 -2.91 12.63 -8.39
CA LEU A 86 -1.80 12.56 -7.43
C LEU A 86 -0.89 11.35 -7.69
N ALA A 87 -1.46 10.16 -7.83
CA ALA A 87 -0.69 8.94 -8.06
C ALA A 87 0.18 9.02 -9.33
N GLY A 88 -0.39 9.52 -10.42
CA GLY A 88 0.33 9.72 -11.68
C GLY A 88 1.44 10.75 -11.57
N VAL A 89 1.21 11.86 -10.86
CA VAL A 89 2.23 12.91 -10.63
C VAL A 89 3.41 12.36 -9.82
N LEU A 90 3.14 11.59 -8.77
CA LEU A 90 4.17 10.95 -7.97
C LEU A 90 4.94 9.89 -8.80
N ALA A 91 4.23 9.03 -9.53
CA ALA A 91 4.84 7.99 -10.37
C ALA A 91 5.78 8.57 -11.45
N ALA A 92 5.48 9.75 -11.97
CA ALA A 92 6.30 10.41 -12.97
C ALA A 92 7.68 10.87 -12.45
N LYS A 93 7.89 10.90 -11.14
CA LYS A 93 9.14 11.44 -10.52
C LYS A 93 9.91 10.42 -9.70
N THR A 94 9.47 9.17 -9.65
CA THR A 94 10.16 8.11 -8.93
C THR A 94 10.25 6.83 -9.75
N THR A 95 11.19 5.97 -9.39
CA THR A 95 11.25 4.57 -9.86
C THR A 95 10.71 3.58 -8.83
N LEU A 96 10.18 4.08 -7.71
CA LEU A 96 9.50 3.23 -6.74
C LEU A 96 8.12 2.83 -7.27
N PRO A 97 7.59 1.65 -6.90
CA PRO A 97 6.21 1.31 -7.15
C PRO A 97 5.27 2.36 -6.52
N VAL A 98 4.27 2.79 -7.29
CA VAL A 98 3.21 3.68 -6.82
C VAL A 98 1.88 2.95 -6.89
N ILE A 99 1.16 2.92 -5.77
CA ILE A 99 -0.17 2.33 -5.65
C ILE A 99 -1.18 3.46 -5.51
N GLY A 100 -2.18 3.48 -6.39
CA GLY A 100 -3.23 4.49 -6.38
C GLY A 100 -4.50 3.97 -5.69
N ILE A 101 -5.05 4.76 -4.76
CA ILE A 101 -6.35 4.54 -4.15
C ILE A 101 -7.30 5.61 -4.70
N PRO A 102 -8.20 5.26 -5.64
CA PRO A 102 -9.26 6.18 -6.04
C PRO A 102 -10.22 6.33 -4.86
N CYS A 103 -10.47 7.56 -4.41
CA CYS A 103 -11.38 7.84 -3.31
C CYS A 103 -12.76 8.19 -3.86
N LYS A 104 -13.81 7.66 -3.21
CA LYS A 104 -15.20 7.93 -3.55
C LYS A 104 -15.52 9.43 -3.41
N SER A 105 -16.24 9.97 -4.37
CA SER A 105 -16.78 11.32 -4.34
C SER A 105 -18.32 11.32 -4.44
N ALA A 106 -18.94 12.42 -4.05
CA ALA A 106 -20.41 12.55 -4.08
C ALA A 106 -20.99 12.59 -5.50
N GLN A 107 -20.22 13.01 -6.51
CA GLN A 107 -20.71 13.25 -7.87
C GLN A 107 -20.78 11.98 -8.71
N LEU A 108 -19.72 11.17 -8.74
CA LEU A 108 -19.61 10.00 -9.62
C LEU A 108 -19.23 8.72 -8.86
N ASP A 109 -19.45 8.68 -7.54
CA ASP A 109 -19.20 7.51 -6.68
C ASP A 109 -17.77 6.94 -6.79
N GLY A 110 -16.81 7.75 -7.22
CA GLY A 110 -15.41 7.36 -7.37
C GLY A 110 -15.04 6.86 -8.77
N MET A 111 -15.97 6.80 -9.72
CA MET A 111 -15.66 6.40 -11.11
C MET A 111 -14.70 7.39 -11.77
N ASP A 112 -14.86 8.69 -11.53
CA ASP A 112 -13.96 9.75 -11.94
C ASP A 112 -12.55 9.54 -11.40
N ALA A 113 -12.42 9.26 -10.12
CA ALA A 113 -11.14 9.00 -9.47
C ALA A 113 -10.49 7.70 -9.97
N LEU A 114 -11.29 6.64 -10.17
CA LEU A 114 -10.81 5.38 -10.71
C LEU A 114 -10.22 5.55 -12.12
N LEU A 115 -10.95 6.19 -13.01
CA LEU A 115 -10.49 6.39 -14.39
C LEU A 115 -9.27 7.32 -14.44
N ALA A 116 -9.23 8.39 -13.62
CA ALA A 116 -8.08 9.28 -13.55
C ALA A 116 -6.82 8.58 -13.00
N THR A 117 -6.98 7.59 -12.13
CA THR A 117 -5.86 6.87 -11.50
C THR A 117 -5.36 5.71 -12.37
N VAL A 118 -6.27 4.94 -12.99
CA VAL A 118 -5.91 3.71 -13.71
C VAL A 118 -5.45 3.94 -15.14
N MET A 119 -5.94 5.00 -15.81
CA MET A 119 -5.65 5.28 -17.23
C MET A 119 -4.32 6.03 -17.41
N MET A 120 -3.22 5.37 -17.02
CA MET A 120 -1.87 5.93 -17.10
C MET A 120 -1.22 5.69 -18.47
N PRO A 121 -0.41 6.64 -18.98
CA PRO A 121 0.34 6.45 -20.20
C PRO A 121 1.45 5.41 -20.04
N THR A 122 1.85 4.80 -21.17
CA THR A 122 2.99 3.88 -21.21
C THR A 122 4.24 4.53 -20.64
N GLY A 123 4.93 3.82 -19.73
CA GLY A 123 6.15 4.29 -19.06
C GLY A 123 5.92 4.88 -17.66
N ILE A 124 4.69 5.22 -17.29
CA ILE A 124 4.34 5.75 -15.96
C ILE A 124 3.23 4.88 -15.32
N PRO A 125 3.54 3.66 -14.89
CA PRO A 125 2.53 2.76 -14.32
C PRO A 125 2.10 3.18 -12.92
N VAL A 126 0.82 2.99 -12.61
CA VAL A 126 0.25 3.08 -11.25
C VAL A 126 -0.55 1.80 -10.99
N ALA A 127 -0.20 1.09 -9.92
CA ALA A 127 -0.96 -0.08 -9.47
C ALA A 127 -2.24 0.38 -8.76
N THR A 128 -3.36 0.35 -9.48
CA THR A 128 -4.62 0.91 -8.97
C THR A 128 -5.44 -0.17 -8.28
N VAL A 129 -5.83 0.09 -7.02
CA VAL A 129 -6.75 -0.77 -6.25
C VAL A 129 -8.20 -0.32 -6.42
N ALA A 130 -9.14 -1.05 -5.84
CA ALA A 130 -10.56 -0.69 -5.88
C ALA A 130 -10.82 0.70 -5.25
N VAL A 131 -11.95 1.32 -5.60
CA VAL A 131 -12.42 2.55 -4.95
C VAL A 131 -12.47 2.33 -3.43
N ASP A 132 -11.87 3.24 -2.67
CA ASP A 132 -11.69 3.19 -1.21
C ASP A 132 -10.93 1.92 -0.70
N GLY A 133 -10.21 1.24 -1.58
CA GLY A 133 -9.53 -0.03 -1.34
C GLY A 133 -8.21 0.08 -0.55
N ALA A 134 -8.13 0.95 0.44
CA ALA A 134 -6.89 1.27 1.16
C ALA A 134 -6.26 0.09 1.88
N ALA A 135 -7.05 -0.85 2.42
CA ALA A 135 -6.51 -2.05 3.04
C ALA A 135 -5.74 -2.91 2.01
N ASN A 136 -6.30 -3.10 0.81
CA ASN A 136 -5.65 -3.82 -0.26
C ASN A 136 -4.42 -3.06 -0.81
N ALA A 137 -4.44 -1.73 -0.81
CA ALA A 137 -3.26 -0.95 -1.17
C ALA A 137 -2.09 -1.22 -0.20
N ALA A 138 -2.36 -1.30 1.09
CA ALA A 138 -1.36 -1.65 2.09
C ALA A 138 -0.86 -3.09 1.93
N ILE A 139 -1.76 -4.06 1.72
CA ILE A 139 -1.38 -5.47 1.49
C ILE A 139 -0.51 -5.58 0.22
N LEU A 140 -0.87 -4.93 -0.87
CA LEU A 140 -0.07 -4.90 -2.10
C LEU A 140 1.32 -4.27 -1.87
N ALA A 141 1.39 -3.20 -1.05
CA ALA A 141 2.68 -2.63 -0.67
C ALA A 141 3.53 -3.64 0.14
N VAL A 142 2.92 -4.38 1.06
CA VAL A 142 3.59 -5.45 1.82
C VAL A 142 4.05 -6.58 0.88
N GLU A 143 3.22 -7.00 -0.09
CA GLU A 143 3.60 -8.00 -1.11
C GLU A 143 4.82 -7.54 -1.91
N MET A 144 4.88 -6.27 -2.32
CA MET A 144 6.05 -5.72 -3.03
C MET A 144 7.31 -5.73 -2.16
N LEU A 145 7.21 -5.42 -0.87
CA LEU A 145 8.33 -5.47 0.07
C LEU A 145 8.76 -6.91 0.38
N ALA A 146 7.81 -7.83 0.45
CA ALA A 146 8.02 -9.25 0.73
C ALA A 146 8.84 -9.96 -0.36
N LEU A 147 8.97 -9.40 -1.56
CA LEU A 147 9.87 -9.93 -2.60
C LEU A 147 11.34 -9.97 -2.15
N SER A 148 11.69 -9.22 -1.11
CA SER A 148 13.04 -9.19 -0.52
C SER A 148 13.04 -9.31 1.01
N ASP A 149 11.91 -9.71 1.61
CA ASP A 149 11.76 -9.86 3.07
C ASP A 149 10.92 -11.10 3.38
N ASP A 150 11.61 -12.19 3.74
CA ASP A 150 10.99 -13.50 4.01
C ASP A 150 10.01 -13.43 5.20
N SER A 151 10.24 -12.54 6.16
CA SER A 151 9.35 -12.39 7.33
C SER A 151 8.01 -11.78 6.94
N LEU A 152 7.99 -10.88 5.98
CA LEU A 152 6.75 -10.33 5.41
C LEU A 152 6.05 -11.38 4.53
N ALA A 153 6.80 -12.17 3.77
CA ALA A 153 6.24 -13.25 2.97
C ALA A 153 5.49 -14.28 3.84
N GLU A 154 6.10 -14.73 4.94
CA GLU A 154 5.47 -15.64 5.91
C GLU A 154 4.18 -15.04 6.51
N LYS A 155 4.18 -13.75 6.88
CA LYS A 155 2.99 -13.08 7.39
C LYS A 155 1.85 -13.02 6.37
N LEU A 156 2.17 -12.83 5.08
CA LEU A 156 1.18 -12.84 4.00
C LEU A 156 0.59 -14.24 3.80
N GLU A 157 1.41 -15.29 3.85
CA GLU A 157 0.94 -16.68 3.78
C GLU A 157 0.00 -17.01 4.95
N ASN A 158 0.38 -16.63 6.16
CA ASN A 158 -0.45 -16.81 7.35
C ASN A 158 -1.78 -16.06 7.24
N MET A 159 -1.77 -14.82 6.77
CA MET A 159 -3.00 -14.06 6.52
C MET A 159 -3.94 -14.79 5.55
N LYS A 160 -3.42 -15.35 4.45
CA LYS A 160 -4.22 -16.08 3.48
C LYS A 160 -4.81 -17.36 4.07
N ALA A 161 -4.01 -18.12 4.83
CA ALA A 161 -4.47 -19.33 5.52
C ALA A 161 -5.58 -19.03 6.55
N ASP A 162 -5.49 -17.91 7.27
CA ASP A 162 -6.52 -17.48 8.21
C ASP A 162 -7.81 -17.05 7.51
N MET A 163 -7.70 -16.42 6.32
CA MET A 163 -8.89 -16.12 5.50
C MET A 163 -9.60 -17.39 5.03
N GLU A 164 -8.87 -18.41 4.59
CA GLU A 164 -9.44 -19.72 4.19
C GLU A 164 -10.17 -20.39 5.36
N LYS A 165 -9.55 -20.44 6.55
CA LYS A 165 -10.21 -20.96 7.76
C LYS A 165 -11.49 -20.20 8.09
N GLY A 166 -11.45 -18.87 8.02
CA GLY A 166 -12.60 -18.03 8.30
C GLY A 166 -13.77 -18.27 7.35
N VAL A 167 -13.50 -18.56 6.06
CA VAL A 167 -14.55 -18.93 5.10
C VAL A 167 -15.11 -20.31 5.41
N ALA A 168 -14.26 -21.30 5.70
CA ALA A 168 -14.71 -22.65 6.06
C ALA A 168 -15.59 -22.66 7.32
N GLU A 169 -15.25 -21.86 8.34
CA GLU A 169 -16.09 -21.73 9.54
C GLU A 169 -17.46 -21.11 9.23
N LYS A 170 -17.49 -20.09 8.37
CA LYS A 170 -18.76 -19.47 7.93
C LYS A 170 -19.63 -20.43 7.12
N ASP A 171 -19.02 -21.24 6.25
CA ASP A 171 -19.74 -22.26 5.49
C ASP A 171 -20.33 -23.30 6.43
N LYS A 172 -19.56 -23.84 7.37
CA LYS A 172 -20.05 -24.79 8.38
C LYS A 172 -21.23 -24.23 9.17
N ALA A 173 -21.15 -22.97 9.58
CA ALA A 173 -22.24 -22.30 10.29
C ALA A 173 -23.48 -22.12 9.41
N MET A 174 -23.29 -21.85 8.11
CA MET A 174 -24.40 -21.76 7.15
C MET A 174 -25.06 -23.07 6.90
N GLN A 175 -24.32 -24.19 6.74
CA GLN A 175 -24.86 -25.53 6.58
C GLN A 175 -25.70 -25.95 7.78
N ALA A 176 -25.25 -25.60 9.00
CA ALA A 176 -26.05 -25.86 10.20
C ALA A 176 -27.39 -25.12 10.18
N LYS A 177 -27.42 -23.85 9.77
CA LYS A 177 -28.65 -23.06 9.63
C LYS A 177 -29.59 -23.61 8.58
N VAL A 178 -29.05 -24.09 7.45
CA VAL A 178 -29.86 -24.69 6.37
C VAL A 178 -30.50 -26.02 6.83
N ALA A 179 -29.79 -26.78 7.67
CA ALA A 179 -30.33 -28.04 8.20
C ALA A 179 -31.50 -27.88 9.20
N GLU A 180 -31.69 -26.66 9.71
CA GLU A 180 -32.78 -26.29 10.64
C GLU A 180 -34.07 -25.81 9.91
N LEU A 181 -33.99 -25.60 8.56
CA LEU A 181 -35.14 -25.21 7.73
C LEU A 181 -35.97 -26.40 7.27
#